data_d6c7d5c7a995038fb3858ab029d88d91
#
_entry.id   d6c7d5c7a995038fb3858ab029d88d91
#
_cell.length_a   1.000
_cell.length_b   1.000
_cell.length_c   1.000
_cell.angle_alpha   90.00
_cell.angle_beta   90.00
_cell.angle_gamma   90.00
#
_symmetry.space_group_name_H-M   'P 1'
#
loop_
_entity.id
_entity.type
_entity.pdbx_description
1 polymer ?
#
loop_
_entity_poly.entity_id
_entity_poly.type
_entity_poly.pdbx_seq_one_letter_code
_entity_poly.pdbx_strand_id
1 'polypeptide(L)'
;MPPKERRGLVLVDPPFEEAADFARLAGALAAAYRKWPTGIYVLWYPIKERAAPDALALRLRRLAVPKLLRSELTLGPPPVQDGLLGSGLIVVNPPFTLEAELQHLMPALGAVLSPQAAHRLDWLAPERSPPASKSRQ
;
A
#
# COMPACT_ATOMS: atom_id res chain seq x y z
N MET A 1 10.94 16.81 5.87
CA MET A 1 11.75 16.88 7.08
C MET A 1 11.90 15.46 7.64
N PRO A 2 13.06 14.85 7.54
CA PRO A 2 13.22 13.54 8.19
C PRO A 2 13.31 13.72 9.69
N PRO A 3 12.61 12.89 10.48
CA PRO A 3 12.78 12.90 11.92
C PRO A 3 14.19 12.44 12.30
N LYS A 4 14.63 12.85 13.49
CA LYS A 4 15.93 12.40 14.03
C LYS A 4 15.94 10.92 14.42
N GLU A 5 14.76 10.37 14.65
CA GLU A 5 14.56 8.99 15.02
C GLU A 5 14.81 8.07 13.82
N ARG A 6 15.44 6.93 14.05
CA ARG A 6 15.70 5.93 13.01
C ARG A 6 14.45 5.14 12.63
N ARG A 7 13.46 5.08 13.51
CA ARG A 7 12.20 4.38 13.32
C ARG A 7 11.03 5.32 13.57
N GLY A 8 10.02 5.19 12.78
CA GLY A 8 8.79 5.92 12.92
C GLY A 8 7.79 5.48 11.85
N LEU A 9 6.55 5.89 12.04
CA LEU A 9 5.46 5.57 11.14
C LEU A 9 4.79 6.84 10.65
N VAL A 10 4.56 6.91 9.36
CA VAL A 10 3.79 7.98 8.72
C VAL A 10 2.50 7.38 8.16
N LEU A 11 1.37 7.84 8.67
CA LEU A 11 0.06 7.50 8.12
C LEU A 11 -0.32 8.55 7.08
N VAL A 12 -0.68 8.10 5.89
CA VAL A 12 -1.08 8.93 4.76
C VAL A 12 -2.52 8.61 4.40
N ASP A 13 -3.41 9.54 4.68
CA ASP A 13 -4.86 9.43 4.45
C ASP A 13 -5.37 10.76 3.86
N PRO A 14 -5.06 11.04 2.57
CA PRO A 14 -5.52 12.27 1.93
C PRO A 14 -7.00 12.20 1.55
N PRO A 15 -7.67 13.34 1.35
CA PRO A 15 -8.99 13.34 0.76
C PRO A 15 -8.88 12.96 -0.72
N PHE A 16 -9.41 11.82 -1.10
CA PHE A 16 -9.42 11.34 -2.49
C PHE A 16 -10.63 11.91 -3.22
N GLU A 17 -10.55 13.14 -3.68
CA GLU A 17 -11.62 13.83 -4.39
C GLU A 17 -11.48 13.71 -5.91
N GLU A 18 -10.25 13.64 -6.41
CA GLU A 18 -9.95 13.59 -7.83
C GLU A 18 -9.03 12.42 -8.19
N ALA A 19 -9.14 11.92 -9.43
CA ALA A 19 -8.24 10.88 -9.94
C ALA A 19 -6.76 11.29 -9.92
N ALA A 20 -6.48 12.58 -10.11
CA ALA A 20 -5.13 13.12 -10.04
C ALA A 20 -4.48 13.00 -8.65
N ASP A 21 -5.28 12.85 -7.59
CA ASP A 21 -4.78 12.70 -6.22
C ASP A 21 -3.96 11.42 -6.05
N PHE A 22 -4.36 10.34 -6.70
CA PHE A 22 -3.59 9.09 -6.70
C PHE A 22 -2.20 9.26 -7.32
N ALA A 23 -2.09 10.03 -8.41
CA ALA A 23 -0.81 10.28 -9.06
C ALA A 23 0.13 11.14 -8.21
N ARG A 24 -0.41 12.19 -7.60
CA ARG A 24 0.33 13.07 -6.68
C ARG A 24 0.81 12.31 -5.45
N LEU A 25 -0.03 11.43 -4.95
CA LEU A 25 0.25 10.62 -3.78
C LEU A 25 1.42 9.67 -4.02
N ALA A 26 1.46 8.98 -5.16
CA ALA A 26 2.55 8.10 -5.51
C ALA A 26 3.90 8.86 -5.58
N GLY A 27 3.91 10.03 -6.21
CA GLY A 27 5.09 10.88 -6.29
C GLY A 27 5.54 11.40 -4.91
N ALA A 28 4.59 11.82 -4.09
CA ALA A 28 4.89 12.30 -2.73
C ALA A 28 5.46 11.19 -1.84
N LEU A 29 4.90 9.99 -1.92
CA LEU A 29 5.38 8.83 -1.18
C LEU A 29 6.81 8.45 -1.61
N ALA A 30 7.09 8.41 -2.90
CA ALA A 30 8.42 8.13 -3.40
C ALA A 30 9.45 9.18 -2.98
N ALA A 31 9.06 10.46 -2.97
CA ALA A 31 9.93 11.56 -2.51
C ALA A 31 10.20 11.46 -1.00
N ALA A 32 9.18 11.15 -0.21
CA ALA A 32 9.33 10.96 1.23
C ALA A 32 10.24 9.77 1.54
N TYR A 33 10.06 8.65 0.85
CA TYR A 33 10.90 7.48 1.00
C TYR A 33 12.38 7.79 0.72
N ARG A 34 12.67 8.55 -0.33
CA ARG A 34 14.06 8.94 -0.65
C ARG A 34 14.72 9.77 0.45
N LYS A 35 13.92 10.60 1.15
CA LYS A 35 14.42 11.42 2.26
C LYS A 35 14.58 10.64 3.56
N TRP A 36 13.72 9.66 3.76
CA TRP A 36 13.74 8.85 4.98
C TRP A 36 13.42 7.38 4.69
N PRO A 37 14.41 6.63 4.14
CA PRO A 37 14.19 5.26 3.66
C PRO A 37 13.99 4.22 4.77
N THR A 38 14.22 4.57 6.03
CA THR A 38 14.02 3.68 7.18
C THR A 38 12.64 3.82 7.82
N GLY A 39 11.85 4.82 7.40
CA GLY A 39 10.50 5.04 7.90
C GLY A 39 9.52 3.98 7.39
N ILE A 40 8.48 3.75 8.19
CA ILE A 40 7.32 2.94 7.79
C ILE A 40 6.26 3.92 7.30
N TYR A 41 5.79 3.74 6.07
CA TYR A 41 4.72 4.56 5.50
C TYR A 41 3.50 3.69 5.30
N VAL A 42 2.36 4.11 5.83
CA VAL A 42 1.08 3.45 5.65
C VAL A 42 0.17 4.37 4.85
N LEU A 43 -0.12 3.95 3.63
CA LEU A 43 -0.98 4.68 2.73
C LEU A 43 -2.34 3.99 2.69
N TRP A 44 -3.39 4.69 3.11
CA TRP A 44 -4.77 4.25 2.95
C TRP A 44 -5.35 4.81 1.66
N TYR A 45 -6.18 4.00 0.97
CA TYR A 45 -6.93 4.44 -0.20
C TYR A 45 -8.29 3.76 -0.30
N PRO A 46 -9.32 4.47 -0.81
CA PRO A 46 -10.61 3.87 -1.06
C PRO A 46 -10.60 3.05 -2.34
N ILE A 47 -11.43 2.02 -2.39
CA ILE A 47 -11.69 1.25 -3.60
C ILE A 47 -13.15 1.48 -3.98
N LYS A 48 -13.38 2.31 -5.00
CA LYS A 48 -14.69 2.55 -5.62
C LYS A 48 -14.81 1.82 -6.95
N GLU A 49 -13.68 1.66 -7.63
CA GLU A 49 -13.47 0.91 -8.86
C GLU A 49 -12.01 0.44 -8.89
N ARG A 50 -11.64 -0.38 -9.88
CA ARG A 50 -10.27 -0.96 -9.89
C ARG A 50 -9.21 -0.09 -10.56
N ALA A 51 -9.59 0.78 -11.49
CA ALA A 51 -8.62 1.48 -12.32
C ALA A 51 -7.67 2.39 -11.52
N ALA A 52 -8.19 3.19 -10.60
CA ALA A 52 -7.37 4.12 -9.82
C ALA A 52 -6.42 3.42 -8.82
N PRO A 53 -6.86 2.44 -8.02
CA PRO A 53 -5.96 1.66 -7.18
C PRO A 53 -4.89 0.90 -7.96
N ASP A 54 -5.23 0.31 -9.10
CA ASP A 54 -4.29 -0.43 -9.93
C ASP A 54 -3.26 0.51 -10.58
N ALA A 55 -3.67 1.70 -11.00
CA ALA A 55 -2.76 2.73 -11.50
C ALA A 55 -1.81 3.23 -10.41
N LEU A 56 -2.28 3.39 -9.18
CA LEU A 56 -1.44 3.74 -8.03
C LEU A 56 -0.35 2.68 -7.80
N ALA A 57 -0.73 1.42 -7.76
CA ALA A 57 0.20 0.31 -7.58
C ALA A 57 1.28 0.29 -8.68
N LEU A 58 0.87 0.46 -9.94
CA LEU A 58 1.79 0.49 -11.07
C LEU A 58 2.75 1.69 -11.00
N ARG A 59 2.27 2.86 -10.61
CA ARG A 59 3.12 4.06 -10.44
C ARG A 59 4.17 3.85 -9.34
N LEU A 60 3.79 3.28 -8.21
CA LEU A 60 4.72 2.99 -7.12
C LEU A 60 5.80 1.99 -7.53
N ARG A 61 5.44 0.97 -8.30
CA ARG A 61 6.42 0.05 -8.89
C ARG A 61 7.40 0.77 -9.83
N ARG A 62 6.90 1.65 -10.70
CA ARG A 62 7.73 2.42 -11.65
C ARG A 62 8.65 3.42 -10.94
N LEU A 63 8.23 3.97 -9.82
CA LEU A 63 9.06 4.86 -9.00
C LEU A 63 10.14 4.11 -8.20
N ALA A 64 10.19 2.80 -8.32
CA ALA A 64 11.20 1.93 -7.70
C ALA A 64 11.27 2.04 -6.18
N VAL A 65 10.14 2.30 -5.52
CA VAL A 65 10.04 2.20 -4.06
C VAL A 65 10.04 0.71 -3.70
N PRO A 66 11.04 0.22 -2.94
CA PRO A 66 11.13 -1.19 -2.60
C PRO A 66 10.23 -1.54 -1.41
N LYS A 67 10.03 -2.84 -1.19
CA LYS A 67 9.38 -3.40 -0.01
C LYS A 67 7.99 -2.81 0.24
N LEU A 68 7.13 -2.98 -0.77
CA LEU A 68 5.73 -2.52 -0.75
C LEU A 68 4.80 -3.71 -0.53
N LEU A 69 4.13 -3.74 0.62
CA LEU A 69 3.09 -4.72 0.93
C LEU A 69 1.73 -4.09 0.70
N ARG A 70 0.88 -4.76 -0.07
CA ARG A 70 -0.50 -4.34 -0.31
C ARG A 70 -1.47 -5.26 0.40
N SER A 71 -2.44 -4.67 1.12
CA SER A 71 -3.58 -5.36 1.72
C SER A 71 -4.85 -4.65 1.32
N GLU A 72 -5.75 -5.37 0.64
CA GLU A 72 -7.05 -4.83 0.24
C GLU A 72 -8.18 -5.68 0.81
N LEU A 73 -9.24 -5.03 1.26
CA LEU A 73 -10.47 -5.66 1.71
C LEU A 73 -11.64 -5.08 0.92
N THR A 74 -12.36 -5.94 0.20
CA THR A 74 -13.58 -5.57 -0.50
C THR A 74 -14.77 -6.29 0.13
N LEU A 75 -15.91 -5.61 0.21
CA LEU A 75 -17.10 -6.09 0.91
C LEU A 75 -18.22 -6.54 -0.03
N GLY A 76 -17.94 -6.61 -1.33
CA GLY A 76 -18.92 -6.90 -2.36
C GLY A 76 -19.47 -5.61 -2.99
N PRO A 77 -20.44 -5.73 -3.92
CA PRO A 77 -21.00 -4.57 -4.59
C PRO A 77 -21.66 -3.61 -3.58
N PRO A 78 -21.44 -2.28 -3.73
CA PRO A 78 -22.05 -1.33 -2.82
C PRO A 78 -23.56 -1.26 -3.02
N PRO A 79 -24.31 -0.90 -1.96
CA PRO A 79 -25.77 -0.78 -2.04
C PRO A 79 -26.22 0.42 -2.88
N VAL A 80 -25.35 1.35 -3.17
CA VAL A 80 -25.62 2.54 -3.99
C VAL A 80 -24.58 2.65 -5.12
N GLN A 81 -25.00 3.21 -6.25
CA GLN A 81 -24.11 3.49 -7.35
C GLN A 81 -22.98 4.46 -6.89
N ASP A 82 -21.76 4.24 -7.36
CA ASP A 82 -20.56 4.98 -6.96
C ASP A 82 -20.17 4.88 -5.47
N GLY A 83 -20.75 3.89 -4.78
CA GLY A 83 -20.40 3.60 -3.40
C GLY A 83 -19.04 2.93 -3.23
N LEU A 84 -18.57 2.89 -1.99
CA LEU A 84 -17.32 2.27 -1.62
C LEU A 84 -17.40 0.75 -1.71
N LEU A 85 -16.57 0.12 -2.54
CA LEU A 85 -16.43 -1.34 -2.62
C LEU A 85 -15.60 -1.90 -1.47
N GLY A 86 -14.64 -1.14 -1.00
CA GLY A 86 -13.69 -1.54 0.02
C GLY A 86 -12.60 -0.50 0.22
N SER A 87 -11.52 -0.91 0.85
CA SER A 87 -10.34 -0.08 1.06
C SER A 87 -9.06 -0.88 0.96
N GLY A 88 -7.96 -0.18 0.76
CA GLY A 88 -6.64 -0.77 0.69
C GLY A 88 -5.62 -0.03 1.53
N LEU A 89 -4.59 -0.75 1.87
CA LEU A 89 -3.38 -0.24 2.49
C LEU A 89 -2.19 -0.63 1.64
N ILE A 90 -1.29 0.32 1.41
CA ILE A 90 0.05 0.04 0.93
C ILE A 90 1.03 0.43 2.03
N VAL A 91 1.83 -0.52 2.47
CA VAL A 91 2.80 -0.31 3.55
C VAL A 91 4.21 -0.38 2.97
N VAL A 92 4.96 0.70 3.14
CA VAL A 92 6.38 0.77 2.81
C VAL A 92 7.18 0.37 4.04
N ASN A 93 8.16 -0.50 3.89
CA ASN A 93 8.96 -1.05 4.97
C ASN A 93 8.12 -1.69 6.09
N PRO A 94 7.18 -2.59 5.78
CA PRO A 94 6.38 -3.22 6.83
C PRO A 94 7.27 -3.96 7.83
N PRO A 95 6.88 -4.00 9.12
CA PRO A 95 7.50 -4.89 10.09
C PRO A 95 7.43 -6.34 9.57
N PHE A 96 8.44 -7.15 9.88
CA PHE A 96 8.54 -8.50 9.32
C PHE A 96 7.39 -9.44 9.72
N THR A 97 6.68 -9.15 10.81
CA THR A 97 5.53 -9.92 11.29
C THR A 97 4.20 -9.51 10.64
N LEU A 98 4.14 -8.34 9.98
CA LEU A 98 2.88 -7.76 9.53
C LEU A 98 2.17 -8.61 8.48
N GLU A 99 2.89 -9.19 7.53
CA GLU A 99 2.29 -10.04 6.50
C GLU A 99 1.53 -11.22 7.11
N ALA A 100 2.16 -11.96 8.02
CA ALA A 100 1.53 -13.09 8.70
C ALA A 100 0.33 -12.66 9.55
N GLU A 101 0.42 -11.54 10.24
CA GLU A 101 -0.68 -11.01 11.03
C GLU A 101 -1.87 -10.62 10.14
N LEU A 102 -1.63 -10.00 9.00
CA LEU A 102 -2.68 -9.64 8.03
C LEU A 102 -3.32 -10.87 7.38
N GLN A 103 -2.56 -11.93 7.12
CA GLN A 103 -3.09 -13.20 6.61
C GLN A 103 -4.14 -13.80 7.53
N HIS A 104 -4.03 -13.60 8.84
CA HIS A 104 -5.01 -14.07 9.82
C HIS A 104 -6.11 -13.04 10.08
N LEU A 105 -5.76 -11.79 10.25
CA LEU A 105 -6.68 -10.72 10.63
C LEU A 105 -7.70 -10.41 9.54
N MET A 106 -7.24 -10.26 8.30
CA MET A 106 -8.10 -9.73 7.24
C MET A 106 -9.23 -10.69 6.84
N PRO A 107 -9.03 -12.00 6.71
CA PRO A 107 -10.16 -12.91 6.49
C PRO A 107 -11.17 -12.92 7.63
N ALA A 108 -10.71 -12.86 8.87
CA ALA A 108 -11.59 -12.82 10.04
C ALA A 108 -12.41 -11.52 10.08
N LEU A 109 -11.78 -10.39 9.81
CA LEU A 109 -12.45 -9.09 9.73
C LEU A 109 -13.48 -9.07 8.60
N GLY A 110 -13.10 -9.57 7.43
CA GLY A 110 -14.00 -9.66 6.28
C GLY A 110 -15.25 -10.50 6.58
N ALA A 111 -15.09 -11.65 7.23
CA ALA A 111 -16.20 -12.52 7.59
C ALA A 111 -17.22 -11.85 8.53
N VAL A 112 -16.74 -10.96 9.41
CA VAL A 112 -17.60 -10.18 10.30
C VAL A 112 -18.35 -9.07 9.55
N LEU A 113 -17.68 -8.45 8.57
CA LEU A 113 -18.22 -7.28 7.88
C LEU A 113 -19.19 -7.61 6.75
N SER A 114 -18.94 -8.68 6.00
CA SER A 114 -19.78 -9.05 4.86
C SER A 114 -19.58 -10.50 4.46
N PRO A 115 -20.66 -11.23 4.08
CA PRO A 115 -20.53 -12.57 3.51
C PRO A 115 -19.88 -12.59 2.13
N GLN A 116 -19.80 -11.44 1.47
CA GLN A 116 -19.17 -11.27 0.16
C GLN A 116 -17.77 -10.67 0.24
N ALA A 117 -17.23 -10.55 1.45
CA ALA A 117 -15.89 -9.99 1.64
C ALA A 117 -14.83 -10.83 0.94
N ALA A 118 -13.90 -10.14 0.31
CA ALA A 118 -12.70 -10.72 -0.29
C ALA A 118 -11.47 -9.95 0.17
N HIS A 119 -10.39 -10.65 0.37
CA HIS A 119 -9.12 -10.08 0.82
C HIS A 119 -8.01 -10.36 -0.18
N ARG A 120 -7.17 -9.37 -0.42
CA ARG A 120 -5.97 -9.49 -1.24
C ARG A 120 -4.76 -9.02 -0.45
N LEU A 121 -3.74 -9.85 -0.37
CA LEU A 121 -2.47 -9.55 0.29
C LEU A 121 -1.34 -9.98 -0.63
N ASP A 122 -0.57 -9.03 -1.12
CA ASP A 122 0.55 -9.29 -2.02
C ASP A 122 1.65 -8.25 -1.90
N TRP A 123 2.82 -8.60 -2.40
CA TRP A 123 3.95 -7.70 -2.52
C TRP A 123 3.91 -7.01 -3.88
N LEU A 124 3.81 -5.68 -3.87
CA LEU A 124 3.94 -4.87 -5.09
C LEU A 124 5.40 -4.73 -5.51
N ALA A 125 6.30 -4.67 -4.52
CA ALA A 125 7.74 -4.69 -4.71
C ALA A 125 8.37 -5.41 -3.54
N PRO A 126 9.25 -6.40 -3.78
CA PRO A 126 9.99 -7.08 -2.73
C PRO A 126 11.09 -6.20 -2.15
N GLU A 127 11.76 -6.68 -1.11
CA GLU A 127 13.01 -6.09 -0.65
C GLU A 127 14.01 -6.07 -1.80
N ARG A 128 14.77 -4.98 -1.94
CA ARG A 128 15.83 -4.92 -2.97
C ARG A 128 16.80 -6.06 -2.77
N SER A 129 16.95 -6.89 -3.78
CA SER A 129 18.09 -7.79 -3.85
C SER A 129 19.37 -6.95 -3.83
N PRO A 130 20.41 -7.33 -3.08
CA PRO A 130 21.69 -6.65 -3.16
C PRO A 130 22.16 -6.65 -4.62
N PRO A 131 22.84 -5.58 -5.08
CA PRO A 131 23.35 -5.56 -6.45
C PRO A 131 24.21 -6.79 -6.67
N ALA A 132 23.97 -7.50 -7.79
CA ALA A 132 24.77 -8.64 -8.16
C ALA A 132 26.25 -8.22 -8.10
N SER A 133 27.05 -8.91 -7.31
CA SER A 133 28.49 -8.68 -7.28
C SER A 133 28.99 -8.87 -8.69
N LYS A 134 29.54 -7.82 -9.29
CA LYS A 134 30.28 -7.96 -10.54
C LYS A 134 31.41 -8.93 -10.23
N SER A 135 31.24 -10.17 -10.64
CA SER A 135 32.37 -11.12 -10.67
C SER A 135 33.43 -10.47 -11.56
N ARG A 136 34.51 -10.05 -10.96
CA ARG A 136 35.73 -9.70 -11.71
C ARG A 136 36.16 -10.98 -12.39
N GLN A 137 36.06 -11.00 -13.72
CA GLN A 137 36.87 -11.88 -14.55
C GLN A 137 38.33 -11.36 -14.60
#